data_049e09674217283089f26b01b6560520
#
_entry.id   049e09674217283089f26b01b6560520
#
_cell.length_a   1.000
_cell.length_b   1.000
_cell.length_c   1.000
_cell.angle_alpha   90.00
_cell.angle_beta   90.00
_cell.angle_gamma   90.00
#
_symmetry.space_group_name_H-M   'P 1'
#
loop_
_entity.id
_entity.type
_entity.pdbx_description
1 polymer ?
#
loop_
_entity_poly.entity_id
_entity_poly.type
_entity_poly.pdbx_seq_one_letter_code
_entity_poly.pdbx_strand_id
1 'polypeptide(L)'
;MRQHATPATVVKFVPRVRETLAQLIERHERFLTEYDNAAYAKRYRTLVNRVAVLDQQLQADDRLTQAVALSYFKLLAIKDEWEVARLYTSDAFAQQLQTTFEGDIKLHFHLGAWPCAKKDPATGKIRKTELGPWVMGAFRFMNTLRSLRGTWLDPFRNSAERQLGQQLLGEYERDIEGLLAQPNQLPLEQAIKLAALPQAIRGYGHVREAAVKNAAAQRAELMAPPISQTNQASQAA
;
A
#
# COMPACT_ATOMS: atom_id res chain seq x y z
N MET A 1 -13.31 54.13 6.09
CA MET A 1 -13.05 52.85 5.46
C MET A 1 -13.53 51.73 6.40
N ARG A 2 -14.66 51.08 6.07
CA ARG A 2 -15.17 49.92 6.85
C ARG A 2 -14.58 48.66 6.24
N GLN A 3 -13.75 47.93 7.00
CA GLN A 3 -13.28 46.62 6.62
C GLN A 3 -14.46 45.63 6.69
N HIS A 4 -14.83 45.04 5.57
CA HIS A 4 -15.76 43.92 5.52
C HIS A 4 -15.02 42.67 6.02
N ALA A 5 -15.34 42.25 7.23
CA ALA A 5 -14.91 40.96 7.73
C ALA A 5 -15.59 39.86 6.91
N THR A 6 -14.81 39.02 6.25
CA THR A 6 -15.29 37.83 5.56
C THR A 6 -15.91 36.88 6.59
N PRO A 7 -17.15 36.39 6.42
CA PRO A 7 -17.76 35.48 7.37
C PRO A 7 -16.94 34.20 7.46
N ALA A 8 -16.61 33.78 8.68
CA ALA A 8 -15.92 32.52 8.93
C ALA A 8 -16.78 31.36 8.42
N THR A 9 -16.25 30.61 7.47
CA THR A 9 -16.91 29.38 6.96
C THR A 9 -16.92 28.35 8.08
N VAL A 10 -18.09 28.08 8.65
CA VAL A 10 -18.28 27.02 9.64
C VAL A 10 -18.17 25.68 8.92
N VAL A 11 -17.02 25.02 9.06
CA VAL A 11 -16.84 23.64 8.58
C VAL A 11 -17.66 22.73 9.48
N LYS A 12 -18.79 22.24 9.00
CA LYS A 12 -19.58 21.21 9.69
C LYS A 12 -18.74 19.93 9.73
N PHE A 13 -18.35 19.49 10.92
CA PHE A 13 -17.75 18.18 11.13
C PHE A 13 -18.81 17.11 10.85
N VAL A 14 -18.71 16.42 9.71
CA VAL A 14 -19.50 15.24 9.42
C VAL A 14 -18.78 14.04 10.01
N PRO A 15 -19.37 13.33 10.99
CA PRO A 15 -18.75 12.13 11.54
C PRO A 15 -18.55 11.12 10.40
N ARG A 16 -17.32 10.67 10.18
CA ARG A 16 -17.08 9.57 9.26
C ARG A 16 -17.76 8.32 9.83
N VAL A 17 -18.79 7.83 9.17
CA VAL A 17 -19.33 6.50 9.42
C VAL A 17 -18.19 5.50 9.30
N ARG A 18 -17.92 4.72 10.35
CA ARG A 18 -16.87 3.70 10.27
C ARG A 18 -17.28 2.67 9.24
N GLU A 19 -16.43 2.52 8.22
CA GLU A 19 -16.59 1.53 7.17
C GLU A 19 -16.54 0.13 7.80
N THR A 20 -17.49 -0.74 7.43
CA THR A 20 -17.46 -2.15 7.85
C THR A 20 -16.34 -2.90 7.14
N LEU A 21 -15.92 -4.06 7.69
CA LEU A 21 -14.91 -4.90 7.05
C LEU A 21 -15.33 -5.34 5.63
N ALA A 22 -16.60 -5.67 5.46
CA ALA A 22 -17.15 -6.03 4.14
C ALA A 22 -17.05 -4.88 3.13
N GLN A 23 -17.41 -3.66 3.54
CA GLN A 23 -17.29 -2.46 2.70
C GLN A 23 -15.83 -2.14 2.37
N LEU A 24 -14.92 -2.31 3.33
CA LEU A 24 -13.48 -2.16 3.14
C LEU A 24 -12.97 -3.13 2.06
N ILE A 25 -13.30 -4.41 2.18
CA ILE A 25 -12.88 -5.45 1.23
C ILE A 25 -13.43 -5.18 -0.17
N GLU A 26 -14.71 -4.81 -0.28
CA GLU A 26 -15.33 -4.46 -1.57
C GLU A 26 -14.67 -3.24 -2.22
N ARG A 27 -14.37 -2.21 -1.44
CA ARG A 27 -13.66 -1.02 -1.92
C ARG A 27 -12.26 -1.35 -2.42
N HIS A 28 -11.52 -2.23 -1.72
CA HIS A 28 -10.21 -2.70 -2.14
C HIS A 28 -10.29 -3.52 -3.42
N GLU A 29 -11.26 -4.40 -3.55
CA GLU A 29 -11.47 -5.23 -4.76
C GLU A 29 -11.77 -4.35 -5.98
N ARG A 30 -12.67 -3.38 -5.83
CA ARG A 30 -12.97 -2.40 -6.90
C ARG A 30 -11.72 -1.61 -7.30
N PHE A 31 -10.97 -1.10 -6.32
CA PHE A 31 -9.72 -0.39 -6.58
C PHE A 31 -8.72 -1.27 -7.35
N LEU A 32 -8.52 -2.52 -6.94
CA LEU A 32 -7.56 -3.42 -7.59
C LEU A 32 -8.00 -3.83 -9.00
N THR A 33 -9.30 -3.87 -9.27
CA THR A 33 -9.83 -4.06 -10.62
C THR A 33 -9.49 -2.89 -11.53
N GLU A 34 -9.58 -1.66 -11.01
CA GLU A 34 -9.18 -0.46 -11.75
C GLU A 34 -7.66 -0.30 -11.87
N TYR A 35 -6.93 -0.71 -10.83
CA TYR A 35 -5.47 -0.64 -10.72
C TYR A 35 -4.77 -1.53 -11.75
N ASP A 36 -5.28 -2.74 -11.95
CA ASP A 36 -4.75 -3.72 -12.91
C ASP A 36 -5.90 -4.38 -13.68
N ASN A 37 -6.54 -5.40 -13.11
CA ASN A 37 -7.63 -6.16 -13.73
C ASN A 37 -8.44 -6.97 -12.70
N ALA A 38 -9.54 -7.59 -13.16
CA ALA A 38 -10.40 -8.41 -12.31
C ALA A 38 -9.70 -9.66 -11.74
N ALA A 39 -8.73 -10.26 -12.46
CA ALA A 39 -7.98 -11.42 -11.98
C ALA A 39 -7.08 -11.02 -10.79
N TYR A 40 -6.49 -9.84 -10.85
CA TYR A 40 -5.68 -9.27 -9.76
C TYR A 40 -6.52 -8.98 -8.51
N ALA A 41 -7.69 -8.40 -8.68
CA ALA A 41 -8.66 -8.20 -7.61
C ALA A 41 -9.15 -9.54 -7.01
N LYS A 42 -9.39 -10.55 -7.86
CA LYS A 42 -9.76 -11.90 -7.41
C LYS A 42 -8.67 -12.55 -6.55
N ARG A 43 -7.38 -12.36 -6.89
CA ARG A 43 -6.25 -12.83 -6.06
C ARG A 43 -6.37 -12.29 -4.64
N TYR A 44 -6.58 -10.99 -4.49
CA TYR A 44 -6.81 -10.34 -3.20
C TYR A 44 -8.00 -10.96 -2.47
N ARG A 45 -9.16 -11.00 -3.12
CA ARG A 45 -10.39 -11.50 -2.52
C ARG A 45 -10.27 -12.96 -2.06
N THR A 46 -9.63 -13.80 -2.86
CA THR A 46 -9.46 -15.21 -2.54
C THR A 46 -8.66 -15.42 -1.26
N LEU A 47 -7.53 -14.73 -1.10
CA LEU A 47 -6.71 -14.86 0.12
C LEU A 47 -7.46 -14.33 1.34
N VAL A 48 -8.07 -13.15 1.23
CA VAL A 48 -8.83 -12.54 2.34
C VAL A 48 -10.00 -13.43 2.77
N ASN A 49 -10.75 -14.04 1.84
CA ASN A 49 -11.86 -14.94 2.19
C ASN A 49 -11.37 -16.22 2.90
N ARG A 50 -10.22 -16.78 2.50
CA ARG A 50 -9.62 -17.94 3.19
C ARG A 50 -9.24 -17.59 4.63
N VAL A 51 -8.67 -16.39 4.81
CA VAL A 51 -8.34 -15.90 6.15
C VAL A 51 -9.60 -15.63 6.98
N ALA A 52 -10.68 -15.14 6.36
CA ALA A 52 -11.95 -14.92 7.08
C ALA A 52 -12.54 -16.24 7.64
N VAL A 53 -12.40 -17.35 6.89
CA VAL A 53 -12.80 -18.67 7.41
C VAL A 53 -11.94 -19.08 8.61
N LEU A 54 -10.64 -18.86 8.55
CA LEU A 54 -9.73 -19.15 9.67
C LEU A 54 -10.02 -18.23 10.87
N ASP A 55 -10.27 -16.94 10.64
CA ASP A 55 -10.60 -15.96 11.68
C ASP A 55 -11.84 -16.41 12.49
N GLN A 56 -12.89 -16.87 11.79
CA GLN A 56 -14.10 -17.43 12.43
C GLN A 56 -13.79 -18.69 13.27
N GLN A 57 -12.95 -19.58 12.75
CA GLN A 57 -12.54 -20.79 13.49
C GLN A 57 -11.74 -20.46 14.76
N LEU A 58 -10.93 -19.42 14.71
CA LEU A 58 -10.11 -18.93 15.84
C LEU A 58 -10.88 -17.98 16.75
N GLN A 59 -12.13 -17.63 16.44
CA GLN A 59 -12.95 -16.63 17.15
C GLN A 59 -12.23 -15.29 17.34
N ALA A 60 -11.56 -14.82 16.27
CA ALA A 60 -10.69 -13.65 16.30
C ALA A 60 -11.43 -12.30 16.07
N ASP A 61 -12.77 -12.30 16.03
CA ASP A 61 -13.62 -11.10 15.87
C ASP A 61 -13.24 -10.22 14.68
N ASP A 62 -13.00 -10.83 13.52
CA ASP A 62 -12.56 -10.20 12.26
C ASP A 62 -11.18 -9.51 12.33
N ARG A 63 -10.43 -9.61 13.42
CA ARG A 63 -9.16 -8.90 13.63
C ARG A 63 -8.05 -9.39 12.71
N LEU A 64 -7.94 -10.70 12.52
CA LEU A 64 -6.97 -11.29 11.62
C LEU A 64 -7.32 -10.96 10.16
N THR A 65 -8.60 -11.08 9.80
CA THR A 65 -9.11 -10.75 8.46
C THR A 65 -8.87 -9.28 8.13
N GLN A 66 -9.14 -8.38 9.06
CA GLN A 66 -8.91 -6.95 8.88
C GLN A 66 -7.42 -6.63 8.69
N ALA A 67 -6.54 -7.23 9.50
CA ALA A 67 -5.09 -7.06 9.39
C ALA A 67 -4.60 -7.51 8.00
N VAL A 68 -5.06 -8.66 7.52
CA VAL A 68 -4.71 -9.18 6.18
C VAL A 68 -5.31 -8.31 5.09
N ALA A 69 -6.58 -7.93 5.17
CA ALA A 69 -7.23 -7.11 4.16
C ALA A 69 -6.49 -5.78 3.93
N LEU A 70 -6.09 -5.10 5.00
CA LEU A 70 -5.36 -3.84 4.93
C LEU A 70 -3.92 -4.02 4.42
N SER A 71 -3.20 -5.01 4.93
CA SER A 71 -1.78 -5.23 4.63
C SER A 71 -1.58 -5.76 3.22
N TYR A 72 -2.40 -6.72 2.82
CA TYR A 72 -2.30 -7.32 1.49
C TYR A 72 -2.68 -6.30 0.40
N PHE A 73 -3.75 -5.53 0.62
CA PHE A 73 -4.08 -4.41 -0.27
C PHE A 73 -2.93 -3.44 -0.43
N LYS A 74 -2.28 -3.02 0.67
CA LYS A 74 -1.14 -2.11 0.65
C LYS A 74 0.04 -2.65 -0.16
N LEU A 75 0.29 -3.97 -0.09
CA LEU A 75 1.37 -4.62 -0.83
C LEU A 75 1.02 -4.81 -2.31
N LEU A 76 -0.26 -5.03 -2.64
CA LEU A 76 -0.74 -5.15 -4.01
C LEU A 76 -0.83 -3.79 -4.73
N ALA A 77 -1.29 -2.74 -4.02
CA ALA A 77 -1.52 -1.41 -4.58
C ALA A 77 -0.27 -0.51 -4.44
N ILE A 78 0.79 -0.82 -5.19
CA ILE A 78 2.02 -0.03 -5.19
C ILE A 78 1.81 1.25 -6.02
N LYS A 79 2.25 2.40 -5.49
CA LYS A 79 2.27 3.66 -6.22
C LYS A 79 3.48 3.72 -7.14
N ASP A 80 3.38 3.07 -8.29
CA ASP A 80 4.37 3.11 -9.36
C ASP A 80 3.98 4.14 -10.45
N GLU A 81 4.77 4.20 -11.51
CA GLU A 81 4.60 5.12 -12.62
C GLU A 81 3.26 4.93 -13.35
N TRP A 82 2.81 3.68 -13.48
CA TRP A 82 1.53 3.34 -14.09
C TRP A 82 0.36 3.85 -13.25
N GLU A 83 0.43 3.64 -11.94
CA GLU A 83 -0.60 4.12 -11.01
C GLU A 83 -0.63 5.65 -10.94
N VAL A 84 0.53 6.31 -10.99
CA VAL A 84 0.59 7.77 -11.09
C VAL A 84 -0.10 8.27 -12.36
N ALA A 85 0.16 7.63 -13.51
CA ALA A 85 -0.49 7.98 -14.78
C ALA A 85 -2.02 7.76 -14.70
N ARG A 86 -2.48 6.63 -14.14
CA ARG A 86 -3.91 6.33 -13.95
C ARG A 86 -4.59 7.37 -13.08
N LEU A 87 -4.01 7.71 -11.94
CA LEU A 87 -4.60 8.66 -11.00
C LEU A 87 -4.75 10.06 -11.61
N TYR A 88 -3.73 10.57 -12.30
CA TYR A 88 -3.79 11.88 -12.94
C TYR A 88 -4.71 11.92 -14.16
N THR A 89 -5.03 10.79 -14.76
CA THR A 89 -5.95 10.70 -15.91
C THR A 89 -7.35 10.26 -15.54
N SER A 90 -7.64 10.08 -14.25
CA SER A 90 -8.95 9.64 -13.76
C SER A 90 -9.98 10.76 -13.79
N ASP A 91 -11.26 10.40 -14.00
CA ASP A 91 -12.37 11.34 -13.93
C ASP A 91 -12.49 11.98 -12.55
N ALA A 92 -12.17 11.22 -11.48
CA ALA A 92 -12.17 11.74 -10.12
C ALA A 92 -11.17 12.89 -9.94
N PHE A 93 -9.98 12.80 -10.52
CA PHE A 93 -8.99 13.87 -10.49
C PHE A 93 -9.47 15.09 -11.29
N ALA A 94 -10.05 14.87 -12.49
CA ALA A 94 -10.59 15.95 -13.30
C ALA A 94 -11.73 16.69 -12.60
N GLN A 95 -12.67 15.97 -11.99
CA GLN A 95 -13.75 16.53 -11.17
C GLN A 95 -13.23 17.31 -9.96
N GLN A 96 -12.23 16.78 -9.27
CA GLN A 96 -11.62 17.46 -8.13
C GLN A 96 -10.99 18.80 -8.55
N LEU A 97 -10.31 18.85 -9.68
CA LEU A 97 -9.75 20.10 -10.20
C LEU A 97 -10.86 21.12 -10.51
N GLN A 98 -11.91 20.71 -11.22
CA GLN A 98 -13.03 21.58 -11.59
C GLN A 98 -13.81 22.10 -10.37
N THR A 99 -13.92 21.30 -9.30
CA THR A 99 -14.62 21.71 -8.08
C THR A 99 -13.75 22.56 -7.14
N THR A 100 -12.42 22.48 -7.28
CA THR A 100 -11.48 23.17 -6.38
C THR A 100 -11.01 24.52 -6.95
N PHE A 101 -10.92 24.63 -8.27
CA PHE A 101 -10.37 25.79 -8.95
C PHE A 101 -11.33 26.33 -10.00
N GLU A 102 -11.38 27.65 -10.15
CA GLU A 102 -12.13 28.38 -11.19
C GLU A 102 -11.17 28.87 -12.28
N GLY A 103 -11.67 28.95 -13.54
CA GLY A 103 -10.94 29.46 -14.69
C GLY A 103 -10.02 28.44 -15.40
N ASP A 104 -9.11 28.95 -16.23
CA ASP A 104 -8.19 28.12 -17.01
C ASP A 104 -7.06 27.53 -16.13
N ILE A 105 -7.10 26.22 -15.91
CA ILE A 105 -6.15 25.51 -15.06
C ILE A 105 -4.96 25.05 -15.90
N LYS A 106 -3.74 25.44 -15.51
CA LYS A 106 -2.48 24.90 -16.05
C LYS A 106 -1.81 24.03 -15.01
N LEU A 107 -1.65 22.74 -15.33
CA LEU A 107 -1.01 21.79 -14.44
C LEU A 107 0.50 21.73 -14.69
N HIS A 108 1.28 21.82 -13.61
CA HIS A 108 2.71 21.56 -13.59
C HIS A 108 2.99 20.35 -12.70
N PHE A 109 3.83 19.44 -13.21
CA PHE A 109 4.12 18.18 -12.54
C PHE A 109 5.53 18.15 -12.01
N HIS A 110 5.71 17.89 -10.73
CA HIS A 110 7.03 17.72 -10.11
C HIS A 110 7.32 16.24 -9.95
N LEU A 111 7.99 15.65 -10.95
CA LEU A 111 8.28 14.22 -10.99
C LEU A 111 9.73 13.93 -10.59
N GLY A 112 9.90 12.91 -9.76
CA GLY A 112 11.19 12.38 -9.33
C GLY A 112 11.43 10.92 -9.77
N ALA A 113 10.77 10.48 -10.86
CA ALA A 113 10.88 9.13 -11.40
C ALA A 113 11.64 9.12 -12.75
N TRP A 114 12.18 7.96 -13.11
CA TRP A 114 12.77 7.75 -14.43
C TRP A 114 11.72 7.99 -15.56
N PRO A 115 12.05 8.63 -16.70
CA PRO A 115 13.39 9.10 -17.10
C PRO A 115 13.74 10.51 -16.57
N CYS A 116 12.87 11.17 -15.82
CA CYS A 116 13.01 12.57 -15.38
C CYS A 116 13.81 12.72 -14.07
N ALA A 117 14.14 11.62 -13.40
CA ALA A 117 14.86 11.64 -12.15
C ALA A 117 16.32 12.08 -12.35
N LYS A 118 16.69 13.23 -11.77
CA LYS A 118 18.07 13.68 -11.65
C LYS A 118 18.51 13.46 -10.21
N LYS A 119 19.68 12.81 -10.01
CA LYS A 119 20.29 12.72 -8.67
C LYS A 119 21.12 13.99 -8.44
N ASP A 120 20.95 14.59 -7.28
CA ASP A 120 21.81 15.66 -6.81
C ASP A 120 23.20 15.06 -6.52
N PRO A 121 24.28 15.54 -7.19
CA PRO A 121 25.62 14.99 -7.04
C PRO A 121 26.20 15.18 -5.63
N ALA A 122 25.74 16.19 -4.87
CA ALA A 122 26.24 16.48 -3.53
C ALA A 122 25.54 15.66 -2.43
N THR A 123 24.24 15.36 -2.60
CA THR A 123 23.42 14.72 -1.55
C THR A 123 22.96 13.32 -1.93
N GLY A 124 23.13 12.88 -3.19
CA GLY A 124 22.62 11.63 -3.72
C GLY A 124 21.08 11.55 -3.79
N LYS A 125 20.37 12.60 -3.37
CA LYS A 125 18.91 12.67 -3.34
C LYS A 125 18.33 12.87 -4.74
N ILE A 126 17.18 12.27 -4.98
CA ILE A 126 16.44 12.47 -6.24
C ILE A 126 15.88 13.90 -6.25
N ARG A 127 16.30 14.69 -7.24
CA ARG A 127 15.77 16.02 -7.50
C ARG A 127 14.53 15.90 -8.38
N LYS A 128 13.41 16.46 -7.93
CA LYS A 128 12.19 16.52 -8.74
C LYS A 128 12.40 17.48 -9.90
N THR A 129 11.97 17.07 -11.09
CA THR A 129 11.96 17.90 -12.29
C THR A 129 10.56 18.44 -12.50
N GLU A 130 10.46 19.74 -12.72
CA GLU A 130 9.19 20.37 -13.10
C GLU A 130 8.94 20.14 -14.58
N LEU A 131 7.76 19.65 -14.89
CA LEU A 131 7.29 19.35 -16.24
C LEU A 131 5.98 20.06 -16.49
N GLY A 132 5.83 20.61 -17.70
CA GLY A 132 4.66 21.38 -18.08
C GLY A 132 3.42 20.52 -18.40
N PRO A 133 2.33 21.16 -18.89
CA PRO A 133 1.02 20.51 -19.15
C PRO A 133 1.06 19.36 -20.16
N TRP A 134 2.07 19.30 -21.03
CA TRP A 134 2.24 18.23 -22.03
C TRP A 134 2.34 16.83 -21.40
N VAL A 135 2.78 16.75 -20.15
CA VAL A 135 2.91 15.48 -19.39
C VAL A 135 1.56 14.77 -19.25
N MET A 136 0.46 15.52 -19.24
CA MET A 136 -0.88 14.91 -19.21
C MET A 136 -1.13 14.04 -20.45
N GLY A 137 -0.62 14.45 -21.63
CA GLY A 137 -0.65 13.61 -22.84
C GLY A 137 0.14 12.32 -22.69
N ALA A 138 1.34 12.42 -22.10
CA ALA A 138 2.17 11.25 -21.80
C ALA A 138 1.49 10.30 -20.79
N PHE A 139 0.84 10.82 -19.75
CA PHE A 139 0.08 9.99 -18.80
C PHE A 139 -1.12 9.30 -19.44
N ARG A 140 -1.86 9.99 -20.33
CA ARG A 140 -2.94 9.35 -21.10
C ARG A 140 -2.42 8.21 -21.97
N PHE A 141 -1.33 8.43 -22.68
CA PHE A 141 -0.67 7.40 -23.48
C PHE A 141 -0.21 6.21 -22.60
N MET A 142 0.46 6.48 -21.48
CA MET A 142 0.82 5.42 -20.54
C MET A 142 -0.42 4.64 -20.06
N ASN A 143 -1.49 5.32 -19.69
CA ASN A 143 -2.70 4.66 -19.22
C ASN A 143 -3.33 3.72 -20.26
N THR A 144 -3.21 4.01 -21.56
CA THR A 144 -3.64 3.07 -22.63
C THR A 144 -2.77 1.82 -22.68
N LEU A 145 -1.50 1.92 -22.27
CA LEU A 145 -0.54 0.81 -22.27
C LEU A 145 -0.44 0.10 -20.91
N ARG A 146 -1.36 0.36 -19.97
CA ARG A 146 -1.32 -0.21 -18.61
C ARG A 146 -1.29 -1.74 -18.56
N SER A 147 -1.83 -2.41 -19.60
CA SER A 147 -1.79 -3.88 -19.74
C SER A 147 -0.37 -4.45 -19.91
N LEU A 148 0.63 -3.59 -20.21
CA LEU A 148 2.04 -3.98 -20.27
C LEU A 148 2.66 -4.08 -18.88
N ARG A 149 2.01 -3.55 -17.85
CA ARG A 149 2.48 -3.57 -16.47
C ARG A 149 2.81 -4.99 -16.02
N GLY A 150 4.01 -5.18 -15.50
CA GLY A 150 4.49 -6.49 -15.03
C GLY A 150 4.87 -7.48 -16.13
N THR A 151 4.63 -7.16 -17.41
CA THR A 151 5.09 -7.99 -18.54
C THR A 151 6.57 -7.76 -18.83
N TRP A 152 7.13 -8.51 -19.78
CA TRP A 152 8.50 -8.31 -20.24
C TRP A 152 8.71 -6.97 -20.99
N LEU A 153 7.64 -6.37 -21.50
CA LEU A 153 7.64 -5.06 -22.17
C LEU A 153 7.50 -3.88 -21.19
N ASP A 154 7.32 -4.13 -19.91
CA ASP A 154 7.21 -3.07 -18.91
C ASP A 154 8.56 -2.38 -18.66
N PRO A 155 8.73 -1.10 -19.07
CA PRO A 155 10.00 -0.40 -18.95
C PRO A 155 10.41 -0.14 -17.48
N PHE A 156 9.45 -0.20 -16.53
CA PHE A 156 9.67 0.03 -15.11
C PHE A 156 9.86 -1.27 -14.31
N ARG A 157 9.82 -2.43 -14.98
CA ARG A 157 9.87 -3.75 -14.33
C ARG A 157 11.07 -3.93 -13.41
N ASN A 158 12.22 -3.39 -13.80
CA ASN A 158 13.49 -3.61 -13.10
C ASN A 158 13.83 -2.48 -12.11
N SER A 159 12.90 -1.59 -11.77
CA SER A 159 13.15 -0.59 -10.74
C SER A 159 13.34 -1.27 -9.37
N ALA A 160 14.29 -0.78 -8.57
CA ALA A 160 14.58 -1.31 -7.23
C ALA A 160 13.35 -1.29 -6.31
N GLU A 161 12.54 -0.23 -6.40
CA GLU A 161 11.28 -0.11 -5.66
C GLU A 161 10.30 -1.22 -6.01
N ARG A 162 10.21 -1.60 -7.28
CA ARG A 162 9.29 -2.63 -7.74
C ARG A 162 9.76 -4.03 -7.36
N GLN A 163 11.07 -4.29 -7.48
CA GLN A 163 11.66 -5.56 -7.03
C GLN A 163 11.45 -5.75 -5.53
N LEU A 164 11.72 -4.73 -4.73
CA LEU A 164 11.44 -4.76 -3.29
C LEU A 164 9.95 -4.98 -3.00
N GLY A 165 9.06 -4.31 -3.73
CA GLY A 165 7.61 -4.51 -3.58
C GLY A 165 7.17 -5.95 -3.87
N GLN A 166 7.69 -6.56 -4.94
CA GLN A 166 7.42 -7.95 -5.31
C GLN A 166 7.97 -8.95 -4.28
N GLN A 167 9.18 -8.70 -3.77
CA GLN A 167 9.77 -9.51 -2.71
C GLN A 167 8.90 -9.48 -1.46
N LEU A 168 8.53 -8.29 -0.98
CA LEU A 168 7.69 -8.13 0.22
C LEU A 168 6.32 -8.80 0.04
N LEU A 169 5.73 -8.68 -1.16
CA LEU A 169 4.46 -9.32 -1.48
C LEU A 169 4.58 -10.84 -1.42
N GLY A 170 5.61 -11.42 -2.04
CA GLY A 170 5.82 -12.86 -2.04
C GLY A 170 6.18 -13.43 -0.67
N GLU A 171 6.91 -12.68 0.17
CA GLU A 171 7.17 -13.04 1.56
C GLU A 171 5.88 -13.04 2.38
N TYR A 172 5.07 -12.01 2.22
CA TYR A 172 3.80 -11.89 2.93
C TYR A 172 2.82 -13.00 2.57
N GLU A 173 2.67 -13.32 1.28
CA GLU A 173 1.81 -14.42 0.86
C GLU A 173 2.25 -15.76 1.45
N ARG A 174 3.56 -16.03 1.47
CA ARG A 174 4.08 -17.23 2.12
C ARG A 174 3.78 -17.29 3.62
N ASP A 175 3.87 -16.17 4.32
CA ASP A 175 3.55 -16.08 5.74
C ASP A 175 2.07 -16.37 6.00
N ILE A 176 1.17 -15.76 5.22
CA ILE A 176 -0.27 -15.98 5.37
C ILE A 176 -0.65 -17.41 4.96
N GLU A 177 -0.07 -17.96 3.89
CA GLU A 177 -0.28 -19.37 3.53
C GLU A 177 0.22 -20.32 4.63
N GLY A 178 1.33 -20.00 5.30
CA GLY A 178 1.83 -20.74 6.46
C GLY A 178 0.82 -20.75 7.61
N LEU A 179 0.23 -19.59 7.93
CA LEU A 179 -0.83 -19.48 8.95
C LEU A 179 -2.08 -20.28 8.58
N LEU A 180 -2.47 -20.27 7.30
CA LEU A 180 -3.62 -21.03 6.82
C LEU A 180 -3.36 -22.55 6.86
N ALA A 181 -2.12 -22.98 6.60
CA ALA A 181 -1.74 -24.39 6.63
C ALA A 181 -1.61 -24.92 8.07
N GLN A 182 -1.16 -24.10 9.00
CA GLN A 182 -0.91 -24.47 10.40
C GLN A 182 -1.46 -23.41 11.36
N PRO A 183 -2.78 -23.35 11.56
CA PRO A 183 -3.45 -22.30 12.35
C PRO A 183 -2.97 -22.17 13.80
N ASN A 184 -2.47 -23.26 14.39
CA ASN A 184 -2.04 -23.31 15.78
C ASN A 184 -0.51 -23.12 15.95
N GLN A 185 0.21 -22.85 14.88
CA GLN A 185 1.67 -22.68 14.95
C GLN A 185 2.06 -21.41 15.73
N LEU A 186 1.26 -20.36 15.61
CA LEU A 186 1.45 -19.10 16.31
C LEU A 186 0.24 -18.79 17.20
N PRO A 187 0.45 -18.21 18.40
CA PRO A 187 -0.66 -17.60 19.16
C PRO A 187 -1.40 -16.57 18.32
N LEU A 188 -2.71 -16.47 18.47
CA LEU A 188 -3.57 -15.57 17.68
C LEU A 188 -3.05 -14.13 17.66
N GLU A 189 -2.64 -13.57 18.80
CA GLU A 189 -2.11 -12.20 18.86
C GLU A 189 -0.80 -12.04 18.05
N GLN A 190 0.03 -13.08 17.98
CA GLN A 190 1.24 -13.04 17.15
C GLN A 190 0.90 -13.18 15.67
N ALA A 191 -0.08 -14.00 15.30
CA ALA A 191 -0.57 -14.13 13.93
C ALA A 191 -1.16 -12.80 13.43
N ILE A 192 -1.94 -12.09 14.25
CA ILE A 192 -2.47 -10.76 13.93
C ILE A 192 -1.34 -9.74 13.76
N LYS A 193 -0.36 -9.73 14.67
CA LYS A 193 0.81 -8.83 14.56
C LYS A 193 1.61 -9.11 13.29
N LEU A 194 1.86 -10.38 12.97
CA LEU A 194 2.55 -10.79 11.74
C LEU A 194 1.79 -10.31 10.50
N ALA A 195 0.49 -10.54 10.45
CA ALA A 195 -0.37 -10.09 9.37
C ALA A 195 -0.42 -8.55 9.22
N ALA A 196 -0.22 -7.80 10.30
CA ALA A 196 -0.23 -6.34 10.31
C ALA A 196 1.12 -5.69 9.97
N LEU A 197 2.24 -6.44 9.96
CA LEU A 197 3.60 -5.88 9.77
C LEU A 197 3.73 -4.96 8.55
N PRO A 198 3.15 -5.24 7.38
CA PRO A 198 3.26 -4.36 6.23
C PRO A 198 2.70 -2.96 6.49
N GLN A 199 1.78 -2.77 7.45
CA GLN A 199 1.24 -1.45 7.79
C GLN A 199 2.30 -0.51 8.38
N ALA A 200 3.36 -1.05 8.99
CA ALA A 200 4.48 -0.29 9.52
C ALA A 200 5.47 0.17 8.44
N ILE A 201 5.49 -0.47 7.26
CA ILE A 201 6.40 -0.11 6.16
C ILE A 201 5.88 1.17 5.50
N ARG A 202 6.46 2.32 5.86
CA ARG A 202 6.06 3.65 5.36
C ARG A 202 7.28 4.39 4.81
N GLY A 203 7.00 5.47 4.03
CA GLY A 203 8.02 6.34 3.47
C GLY A 203 8.52 5.90 2.09
N TYR A 204 9.58 6.55 1.62
CA TYR A 204 10.25 6.33 0.34
C TYR A 204 11.76 6.31 0.53
N GLY A 205 12.49 5.67 -0.39
CA GLY A 205 13.96 5.59 -0.36
C GLY A 205 14.47 5.03 0.97
N HIS A 206 15.48 5.66 1.56
CA HIS A 206 16.13 5.22 2.80
C HIS A 206 15.18 5.08 4.00
N VAL A 207 14.11 5.88 4.08
CA VAL A 207 13.11 5.77 5.15
C VAL A 207 12.32 4.47 5.01
N ARG A 208 11.94 4.11 3.77
CA ARG A 208 11.27 2.84 3.48
C ARG A 208 12.19 1.64 3.74
N GLU A 209 13.46 1.74 3.33
CA GLU A 209 14.45 0.69 3.59
C GLU A 209 14.64 0.41 5.08
N ALA A 210 14.73 1.46 5.90
CA ALA A 210 14.79 1.32 7.36
C ALA A 210 13.52 0.67 7.92
N ALA A 211 12.33 1.08 7.44
CA ALA A 211 11.06 0.49 7.87
C ALA A 211 10.95 -1.01 7.46
N VAL A 212 11.45 -1.37 6.28
CA VAL A 212 11.51 -2.79 5.84
C VAL A 212 12.43 -3.61 6.72
N LYS A 213 13.63 -3.10 7.06
CA LYS A 213 14.56 -3.78 7.98
C LYS A 213 13.94 -4.01 9.35
N ASN A 214 13.25 -3.00 9.89
CA ASN A 214 12.56 -3.12 11.17
C ASN A 214 11.41 -4.14 11.12
N ALA A 215 10.63 -4.15 10.04
CA ALA A 215 9.56 -5.11 9.84
C ALA A 215 10.12 -6.55 9.71
N ALA A 216 11.24 -6.74 9.01
CA ALA A 216 11.91 -8.03 8.89
C ALA A 216 12.45 -8.54 10.24
N ALA A 217 13.01 -7.67 11.09
CA ALA A 217 13.43 -8.02 12.43
C ALA A 217 12.24 -8.45 13.31
N GLN A 218 11.14 -7.68 13.29
CA GLN A 218 9.91 -8.04 14.02
C GLN A 218 9.30 -9.35 13.52
N ARG A 219 9.32 -9.58 12.18
CA ARG A 219 8.87 -10.84 11.60
C ARG A 219 9.67 -12.02 12.14
N ALA A 220 11.01 -11.92 12.17
CA ALA A 220 11.88 -12.96 12.69
C ALA A 220 11.60 -13.25 14.17
N GLU A 221 11.37 -12.22 14.98
CA GLU A 221 11.01 -12.33 16.39
C GLU A 221 9.65 -13.04 16.57
N LEU A 222 8.62 -12.66 15.81
CA LEU A 222 7.29 -13.26 15.89
C LEU A 222 7.28 -14.73 15.46
N MET A 223 8.14 -15.11 14.51
CA MET A 223 8.24 -16.48 14.00
C MET A 223 9.26 -17.36 14.77
N ALA A 224 10.00 -16.76 15.70
CA ALA A 224 10.93 -17.53 16.54
C ALA A 224 10.14 -18.51 17.42
N PRO A 225 10.58 -19.76 17.56
CA PRO A 225 9.97 -20.69 18.50
C PRO A 225 10.00 -20.10 19.92
N PRO A 226 8.96 -20.32 20.75
CA PRO A 226 8.97 -19.83 22.13
C PRO A 226 10.24 -20.38 22.81
N ILE A 227 11.03 -19.46 23.40
CA ILE A 227 12.20 -19.87 24.18
C ILE A 227 11.69 -20.76 25.30
N SER A 228 11.94 -22.06 25.20
CA SER A 228 11.63 -23.02 26.25
C SER A 228 12.38 -22.57 27.51
N GLN A 229 11.64 -22.16 28.54
CA GLN A 229 12.17 -21.85 29.87
C GLN A 229 12.62 -23.17 30.56
N THR A 230 13.51 -23.88 29.92
CA THR A 230 14.07 -25.11 30.46
C THR A 230 15.57 -24.89 30.61
N ASN A 231 16.01 -24.10 31.62
CA ASN A 231 17.37 -24.18 32.19
C ASN A 231 17.56 -23.27 33.42
N GLN A 232 16.56 -23.09 34.27
CA GLN A 232 16.84 -22.48 35.61
C GLN A 232 16.67 -23.46 36.79
N ALA A 233 16.32 -24.70 36.52
CA ALA A 233 16.18 -25.71 37.60
C ALA A 233 17.40 -26.60 37.82
N SER A 234 18.52 -26.40 37.10
CA SER A 234 19.68 -27.29 37.19
C SER A 234 20.94 -26.66 37.78
N GLN A 235 20.86 -25.47 38.40
CA GLN A 235 21.98 -24.84 39.11
C GLN A 235 21.73 -24.62 40.60
N ALA A 236 20.74 -25.30 41.17
CA ALA A 236 20.51 -25.31 42.65
C ALA A 236 20.41 -26.75 43.16
N ALA A 237 21.43 -27.57 42.89
CA ALA A 237 21.64 -28.85 43.59
C ALA A 237 23.14 -29.05 43.82
#